data_195f7640c538777eab736a61195d9aa5
#
_entry.id   195f7640c538777eab736a61195d9aa5
#
_cell.length_a   1.000
_cell.length_b   1.000
_cell.length_c   1.000
_cell.angle_alpha   90.00
_cell.angle_beta   90.00
_cell.angle_gamma   90.00
#
_symmetry.space_group_name_H-M   'P 1'
#
loop_
_entity.id
_entity.type
_entity.pdbx_description
1 polymer ?
#
loop_
_entity_poly.entity_id
_entity_poly.type
_entity_poly.pdbx_seq_one_letter_code
_entity_poly.pdbx_strand_id
1 'polypeptide(L)'
;MKESRITAILTVAGMLAAMWVFELIDSFLMFGHLDRAFGLRAWDLDSPWTVFTAPFMHGNLEHLIGNSLPFLVLGSLVAFSGLGRFLLTTLIIIVVSGVGVWLFSTPYSLTVGASGLVFGYFGYTVLRGVIERKTVDIVIMICVVLFYGTMIWGVLPQYPGVSWQAHLFGFIGGLVSAYALPRRDARRAQINPGYEGGAQGRYYGI
;
A
#
# COMPACT_ATOMS: atom_id res chain seq x y z
N MET A 1 -17.62 13.69 3.12
CA MET A 1 -16.67 13.22 2.07
C MET A 1 -15.30 13.92 2.13
N LYS A 2 -15.23 15.24 2.27
CA LYS A 2 -13.96 16.00 2.36
C LYS A 2 -13.19 15.63 3.63
N GLU A 3 -13.85 15.57 4.76
CA GLU A 3 -13.26 15.16 6.05
C GLU A 3 -12.66 13.75 6.03
N SER A 4 -13.36 12.78 5.45
CA SER A 4 -12.84 11.41 5.32
C SER A 4 -11.56 11.31 4.46
N ARG A 5 -11.33 12.22 3.52
CA ARG A 5 -10.09 12.26 2.72
C ARG A 5 -8.95 12.88 3.50
N ILE A 6 -9.23 13.97 4.21
CA ILE A 6 -8.22 14.61 5.08
C ILE A 6 -7.77 13.62 6.14
N THR A 7 -8.71 12.96 6.82
CA THR A 7 -8.40 11.92 7.81
C THR A 7 -7.56 10.80 7.20
N ALA A 8 -7.87 10.34 5.97
CA ALA A 8 -7.10 9.29 5.31
C ALA A 8 -5.66 9.74 5.00
N ILE A 9 -5.45 10.98 4.53
CA ILE A 9 -4.11 11.51 4.27
C ILE A 9 -3.35 11.68 5.59
N LEU A 10 -3.99 12.17 6.65
CA LEU A 10 -3.39 12.26 7.97
C LEU A 10 -3.03 10.87 8.52
N THR A 11 -3.82 9.83 8.20
CA THR A 11 -3.48 8.44 8.55
C THR A 11 -2.21 7.98 7.84
N VAL A 12 -2.04 8.28 6.53
CA VAL A 12 -0.79 7.99 5.80
C VAL A 12 0.40 8.67 6.47
N ALA A 13 0.27 9.97 6.77
CA ALA A 13 1.33 10.73 7.44
C ALA A 13 1.63 10.19 8.85
N GLY A 14 0.60 9.80 9.60
CA GLY A 14 0.75 9.18 10.92
C GLY A 14 1.43 7.82 10.87
N MET A 15 1.11 6.98 9.87
CA MET A 15 1.81 5.70 9.65
C MET A 15 3.29 5.94 9.33
N LEU A 16 3.60 6.89 8.45
CA LEU A 16 4.98 7.23 8.13
C LEU A 16 5.73 7.80 9.36
N ALA A 17 5.08 8.66 10.13
CA ALA A 17 5.65 9.18 11.37
C ALA A 17 5.94 8.05 12.38
N ALA A 18 5.05 7.07 12.52
CA ALA A 18 5.28 5.89 13.36
C ALA A 18 6.49 5.08 12.89
N MET A 19 6.65 4.85 11.57
CA MET A 19 7.82 4.19 11.00
C MET A 19 9.12 4.93 11.35
N TRP A 20 9.13 6.26 11.24
CA TRP A 20 10.28 7.07 11.63
C TRP A 20 10.58 6.97 13.13
N VAL A 21 9.56 7.02 13.99
CA VAL A 21 9.75 6.89 15.45
C VAL A 21 10.32 5.52 15.80
N PHE A 22 9.77 4.43 15.24
CA PHE A 22 10.27 3.08 15.50
C PHE A 22 11.70 2.91 15.02
N GLU A 23 12.03 3.36 13.81
CA GLU A 23 13.39 3.25 13.27
C GLU A 23 14.40 4.07 14.07
N LEU A 24 14.05 5.31 14.48
CA LEU A 24 14.95 6.11 15.33
C LEU A 24 15.17 5.44 16.69
N ILE A 25 14.14 4.90 17.32
CA ILE A 25 14.27 4.15 18.57
C ILE A 25 15.13 2.91 18.36
N ASP A 26 14.88 2.15 17.28
CA ASP A 26 15.61 0.90 17.05
C ASP A 26 17.08 1.16 16.70
N SER A 27 17.36 2.10 15.81
CA SER A 27 18.73 2.43 15.41
C SER A 27 19.59 2.98 16.54
N PHE A 28 19.04 3.87 17.41
CA PHE A 28 19.83 4.58 18.40
C PHE A 28 19.73 4.06 19.84
N LEU A 29 18.65 3.37 20.19
CA LEU A 29 18.38 2.91 21.55
C LEU A 29 18.29 1.38 21.66
N MET A 30 17.74 0.71 20.64
CA MET A 30 17.43 -0.72 20.70
C MET A 30 18.35 -1.58 19.83
N PHE A 31 19.21 -0.97 18.99
CA PHE A 31 20.26 -1.66 18.20
C PHE A 31 19.74 -2.86 17.39
N GLY A 32 18.63 -2.69 16.67
CA GLY A 32 17.99 -3.70 15.84
C GLY A 32 17.15 -4.72 16.63
N HIS A 33 16.82 -4.48 17.90
CA HIS A 33 15.97 -5.38 18.68
C HIS A 33 14.51 -5.31 18.26
N LEU A 34 13.99 -4.11 17.88
CA LEU A 34 12.61 -3.98 17.39
C LEU A 34 12.42 -4.70 16.07
N ASP A 35 13.36 -4.56 15.14
CA ASP A 35 13.32 -5.30 13.86
C ASP A 35 13.28 -6.81 14.08
N ARG A 36 14.09 -7.33 14.99
CA ARG A 36 14.12 -8.76 15.32
C ARG A 36 12.84 -9.24 16.00
N ALA A 37 12.21 -8.40 16.81
CA ALA A 37 11.01 -8.76 17.58
C ALA A 37 9.72 -8.61 16.75
N PHE A 38 9.64 -7.60 15.85
CA PHE A 38 8.44 -7.20 15.15
C PHE A 38 8.52 -7.42 13.62
N GLY A 39 9.69 -7.77 13.09
CA GLY A 39 9.87 -8.16 11.69
C GLY A 39 9.30 -9.55 11.39
N LEU A 40 8.86 -9.76 10.16
CA LEU A 40 8.26 -11.01 9.71
C LEU A 40 9.35 -12.06 9.46
N ARG A 41 9.25 -13.19 10.17
CA ARG A 41 10.08 -14.37 9.93
C ARG A 41 9.33 -15.38 9.08
N ALA A 42 9.90 -15.75 7.94
CA ALA A 42 9.33 -16.75 7.09
C ALA A 42 9.27 -18.13 7.81
N TRP A 43 8.15 -18.84 7.68
CA TRP A 43 7.91 -20.17 8.27
C TRP A 43 7.87 -20.22 9.80
N ASP A 44 7.94 -19.07 10.48
CA ASP A 44 7.78 -18.99 11.92
C ASP A 44 6.28 -19.03 12.29
N LEU A 45 5.88 -20.08 13.00
CA LEU A 45 4.50 -20.27 13.47
C LEU A 45 4.24 -19.61 14.84
N ASP A 46 5.29 -19.21 15.55
CA ASP A 46 5.16 -18.65 16.90
C ASP A 46 4.81 -17.16 16.87
N SER A 47 5.09 -16.49 15.75
CA SER A 47 4.88 -15.03 15.60
C SER A 47 4.16 -14.62 14.32
N PRO A 48 3.00 -15.23 13.94
CA PRO A 48 2.30 -14.91 12.69
C PRO A 48 1.75 -13.48 12.64
N TRP A 49 1.55 -12.84 13.79
CA TRP A 49 1.10 -11.46 13.93
C TRP A 49 2.11 -10.43 13.38
N THR A 50 3.38 -10.85 13.23
CA THR A 50 4.43 -9.98 12.64
C THR A 50 4.15 -9.59 11.19
N VAL A 51 3.25 -10.27 10.49
CA VAL A 51 2.69 -9.82 9.21
C VAL A 51 2.18 -8.37 9.29
N PHE A 52 1.59 -7.97 10.42
CA PHE A 52 1.03 -6.62 10.60
C PHE A 52 2.04 -5.60 11.08
N THR A 53 3.12 -6.02 11.72
CA THR A 53 4.10 -5.10 12.30
C THR A 53 5.34 -4.90 11.42
N ALA A 54 5.74 -5.90 10.65
CA ALA A 54 6.89 -5.84 9.77
C ALA A 54 6.90 -4.64 8.79
N PRO A 55 5.76 -4.16 8.25
CA PRO A 55 5.74 -2.96 7.42
C PRO A 55 6.18 -1.67 8.12
N PHE A 56 6.20 -1.65 9.45
CA PHE A 56 6.61 -0.49 10.26
C PHE A 56 8.08 -0.54 10.69
N MET A 57 8.76 -1.68 10.53
CA MET A 57 10.17 -1.89 10.85
C MET A 57 11.04 -1.68 9.60
N HIS A 58 12.29 -1.21 9.71
CA HIS A 58 13.02 -0.81 8.50
C HIS A 58 14.51 -1.23 8.40
N GLY A 59 15.08 -1.86 9.38
CA GLY A 59 16.47 -2.37 9.35
C GLY A 59 17.56 -1.31 9.35
N ASN A 60 17.32 -0.13 8.78
CA ASN A 60 18.21 1.04 8.83
C ASN A 60 17.53 2.29 8.24
N LEU A 61 18.11 3.47 8.53
CA LEU A 61 17.61 4.77 8.09
C LEU A 61 17.56 4.92 6.55
N GLU A 62 18.53 4.36 5.82
CA GLU A 62 18.57 4.44 4.36
C GLU A 62 17.35 3.73 3.75
N HIS A 63 17.01 2.56 4.27
CA HIS A 63 15.83 1.80 3.86
C HIS A 63 14.54 2.59 4.12
N LEU A 64 14.40 3.22 5.30
CA LEU A 64 13.25 4.06 5.63
C LEU A 64 13.16 5.30 4.72
N ILE A 65 14.28 6.00 4.49
CA ILE A 65 14.33 7.16 3.58
C ILE A 65 13.84 6.75 2.18
N GLY A 66 14.35 5.63 1.65
CA GLY A 66 13.97 5.10 0.34
C GLY A 66 12.48 4.80 0.22
N ASN A 67 11.83 4.33 1.30
CA ASN A 67 10.40 4.05 1.34
C ASN A 67 9.55 5.31 1.57
N SER A 68 10.07 6.34 2.23
CA SER A 68 9.27 7.47 2.74
C SER A 68 8.52 8.22 1.65
N LEU A 69 9.20 8.67 0.59
CA LEU A 69 8.56 9.45 -0.47
C LEU A 69 7.56 8.59 -1.28
N PRO A 70 7.92 7.38 -1.76
CA PRO A 70 6.96 6.51 -2.46
C PRO A 70 5.74 6.17 -1.60
N PHE A 71 5.94 5.85 -0.31
CA PHE A 71 4.85 5.56 0.62
C PHE A 71 3.90 6.74 0.78
N LEU A 72 4.44 7.95 1.01
CA LEU A 72 3.65 9.16 1.19
C LEU A 72 2.85 9.48 -0.07
N VAL A 73 3.48 9.44 -1.25
CA VAL A 73 2.83 9.79 -2.52
C VAL A 73 1.78 8.74 -2.89
N LEU A 74 2.17 7.47 -3.01
CA LEU A 74 1.27 6.41 -3.46
C LEU A 74 0.16 6.14 -2.43
N GLY A 75 0.50 6.13 -1.13
CA GLY A 75 -0.47 6.00 -0.06
C GLY A 75 -1.50 7.13 -0.07
N SER A 76 -1.08 8.38 -0.29
CA SER A 76 -1.99 9.52 -0.42
C SER A 76 -2.92 9.40 -1.63
N LEU A 77 -2.44 8.91 -2.78
CA LEU A 77 -3.29 8.65 -3.95
C LEU A 77 -4.38 7.64 -3.64
N VAL A 78 -4.07 6.56 -2.91
CA VAL A 78 -5.09 5.60 -2.42
C VAL A 78 -6.03 6.27 -1.43
N ALA A 79 -5.50 7.09 -0.50
CA ALA A 79 -6.25 7.81 0.53
C ALA A 79 -7.27 8.81 -0.04
N PHE A 80 -7.04 9.37 -1.23
CA PHE A 80 -8.05 10.19 -1.94
C PHE A 80 -9.37 9.45 -2.20
N SER A 81 -9.36 8.11 -2.15
CA SER A 81 -10.58 7.31 -2.23
C SER A 81 -11.39 7.26 -0.94
N GLY A 82 -10.89 7.86 0.15
CA GLY A 82 -11.49 7.93 1.47
C GLY A 82 -10.94 6.87 2.44
N LEU A 83 -11.05 7.17 3.75
CA LEU A 83 -10.41 6.41 4.84
C LEU A 83 -10.74 4.91 4.80
N GLY A 84 -12.01 4.53 4.70
CA GLY A 84 -12.39 3.12 4.72
C GLY A 84 -11.82 2.32 3.55
N ARG A 85 -11.71 2.93 2.37
CA ARG A 85 -11.06 2.28 1.22
C ARG A 85 -9.55 2.19 1.40
N PHE A 86 -8.92 3.25 1.89
CA PHE A 86 -7.49 3.25 2.19
C PHE A 86 -7.13 2.14 3.19
N LEU A 87 -7.84 2.08 4.32
CA LEU A 87 -7.58 1.06 5.35
C LEU A 87 -7.79 -0.36 4.84
N LEU A 88 -8.87 -0.60 4.09
CA LEU A 88 -9.15 -1.94 3.54
C LEU A 88 -8.13 -2.34 2.48
N THR A 89 -7.73 -1.42 1.59
CA THR A 89 -6.66 -1.65 0.62
C THR A 89 -5.34 -1.97 1.33
N THR A 90 -4.97 -1.17 2.34
CA THR A 90 -3.76 -1.38 3.14
C THR A 90 -3.78 -2.75 3.82
N LEU A 91 -4.90 -3.13 4.44
CA LEU A 91 -5.05 -4.42 5.09
C LEU A 91 -4.88 -5.59 4.10
N ILE A 92 -5.53 -5.52 2.93
CA ILE A 92 -5.41 -6.56 1.90
C ILE A 92 -3.95 -6.69 1.45
N ILE A 93 -3.25 -5.57 1.22
CA ILE A 93 -1.85 -5.58 0.81
C ILE A 93 -0.98 -6.19 1.91
N ILE A 94 -1.15 -5.80 3.18
CA ILE A 94 -0.41 -6.35 4.32
C ILE A 94 -0.57 -7.87 4.38
N VAL A 95 -1.80 -8.35 4.31
CA VAL A 95 -2.08 -9.80 4.42
C VAL A 95 -1.51 -10.55 3.22
N VAL A 96 -1.75 -10.09 2.00
CA VAL A 96 -1.27 -10.79 0.78
C VAL A 96 0.26 -10.75 0.70
N SER A 97 0.89 -9.59 0.98
CA SER A 97 2.35 -9.47 1.02
C SER A 97 2.96 -10.31 2.13
N GLY A 98 2.42 -10.20 3.34
CA GLY A 98 2.95 -10.94 4.50
C GLY A 98 2.83 -12.44 4.35
N VAL A 99 1.68 -12.95 3.90
CA VAL A 99 1.50 -14.39 3.63
C VAL A 99 2.41 -14.85 2.50
N GLY A 100 2.57 -14.03 1.45
CA GLY A 100 3.51 -14.33 0.35
C GLY A 100 4.96 -14.41 0.83
N VAL A 101 5.41 -13.45 1.63
CA VAL A 101 6.74 -13.48 2.25
C VAL A 101 6.88 -14.72 3.13
N TRP A 102 5.89 -14.96 3.99
CA TRP A 102 5.94 -16.08 4.93
C TRP A 102 6.07 -17.44 4.23
N LEU A 103 5.35 -17.66 3.13
CA LEU A 103 5.35 -18.91 2.38
C LEU A 103 6.53 -19.09 1.43
N PHE A 104 7.03 -18.01 0.81
CA PHE A 104 7.94 -18.09 -0.33
C PHE A 104 9.35 -17.54 -0.07
N SER A 105 9.62 -16.99 1.12
CA SER A 105 10.96 -16.59 1.49
C SER A 105 11.74 -17.76 2.09
N THR A 106 13.07 -17.61 2.15
CA THR A 106 13.94 -18.58 2.80
C THR A 106 13.51 -18.78 4.25
N PRO A 107 13.37 -20.03 4.72
CA PRO A 107 12.96 -20.31 6.10
C PRO A 107 13.77 -19.50 7.12
N TYR A 108 13.08 -18.91 8.08
CA TYR A 108 13.62 -18.07 9.17
C TYR A 108 14.30 -16.77 8.72
N SER A 109 14.27 -16.42 7.42
CA SER A 109 14.69 -15.10 6.99
C SER A 109 13.79 -14.01 7.56
N LEU A 110 14.41 -12.91 7.97
CA LEU A 110 13.72 -11.74 8.51
C LEU A 110 13.40 -10.75 7.40
N THR A 111 12.14 -10.32 7.31
CA THR A 111 11.68 -9.28 6.37
C THR A 111 11.08 -8.13 7.15
N VAL A 112 11.52 -6.92 6.85
CA VAL A 112 11.04 -5.64 7.39
C VAL A 112 10.86 -4.63 6.26
N GLY A 113 10.04 -3.61 6.46
CA GLY A 113 9.91 -2.45 5.58
C GLY A 113 8.54 -2.26 4.95
N ALA A 114 8.25 -0.99 4.66
CA ALA A 114 7.00 -0.57 4.02
C ALA A 114 6.95 -0.87 2.52
N SER A 115 8.00 -1.41 1.92
CA SER A 115 8.09 -1.59 0.48
C SER A 115 6.97 -2.47 -0.10
N GLY A 116 6.52 -3.50 0.61
CA GLY A 116 5.36 -4.29 0.23
C GLY A 116 4.09 -3.44 0.08
N LEU A 117 3.86 -2.48 1.00
CA LEU A 117 2.77 -1.50 0.89
C LEU A 117 2.96 -0.56 -0.31
N VAL A 118 4.17 -0.07 -0.52
CA VAL A 118 4.51 0.83 -1.65
C VAL A 118 4.20 0.15 -2.99
N PHE A 119 4.66 -1.09 -3.18
CA PHE A 119 4.35 -1.87 -4.38
C PHE A 119 2.86 -2.18 -4.51
N GLY A 120 2.19 -2.44 -3.40
CA GLY A 120 0.75 -2.64 -3.36
C GLY A 120 -0.03 -1.40 -3.77
N TYR A 121 0.31 -0.23 -3.24
CA TYR A 121 -0.32 1.04 -3.63
C TYR A 121 -0.06 1.37 -5.09
N PHE A 122 1.13 1.08 -5.61
CA PHE A 122 1.45 1.18 -7.03
C PHE A 122 0.51 0.30 -7.87
N GLY A 123 0.43 -1.01 -7.58
CA GLY A 123 -0.43 -1.95 -8.29
C GLY A 123 -1.92 -1.56 -8.22
N TYR A 124 -2.39 -1.16 -7.03
CA TYR A 124 -3.75 -0.64 -6.84
C TYR A 124 -4.03 0.55 -7.73
N THR A 125 -3.15 1.56 -7.73
CA THR A 125 -3.37 2.82 -8.46
C THR A 125 -3.39 2.59 -9.96
N VAL A 126 -2.48 1.76 -10.49
CA VAL A 126 -2.41 1.41 -11.90
C VAL A 126 -3.68 0.66 -12.35
N LEU A 127 -4.05 -0.43 -11.66
CA LEU A 127 -5.23 -1.20 -12.05
C LEU A 127 -6.52 -0.39 -11.86
N ARG A 128 -6.57 0.46 -10.84
CA ARG A 128 -7.72 1.31 -10.59
C ARG A 128 -7.96 2.32 -11.69
N GLY A 129 -6.91 2.90 -12.30
CA GLY A 129 -7.01 3.75 -13.48
C GLY A 129 -7.67 3.04 -14.65
N VAL A 130 -7.31 1.78 -14.89
CA VAL A 130 -7.90 0.93 -15.95
C VAL A 130 -9.37 0.61 -15.67
N ILE A 131 -9.74 0.33 -14.41
CA ILE A 131 -11.10 -0.07 -14.03
C ILE A 131 -12.06 1.12 -14.00
N GLU A 132 -11.67 2.25 -13.36
CA GLU A 132 -12.56 3.41 -13.19
C GLU A 132 -12.78 4.17 -14.51
N ARG A 133 -11.78 4.22 -15.37
CA ARG A 133 -11.79 4.87 -16.70
C ARG A 133 -12.17 6.34 -16.69
N LYS A 134 -12.06 7.02 -15.56
CA LYS A 134 -12.24 8.47 -15.49
C LYS A 134 -10.95 9.17 -15.90
N THR A 135 -11.05 10.29 -16.56
CA THR A 135 -9.88 11.07 -17.03
C THR A 135 -8.86 11.29 -15.91
N VAL A 136 -9.33 11.68 -14.73
CA VAL A 136 -8.45 11.87 -13.55
C VAL A 136 -7.73 10.60 -13.14
N ASP A 137 -8.42 9.45 -13.11
CA ASP A 137 -7.82 8.18 -12.70
C ASP A 137 -6.83 7.67 -13.76
N ILE A 138 -7.10 7.92 -15.06
CA ILE A 138 -6.18 7.61 -16.16
C ILE A 138 -4.93 8.50 -16.08
N VAL A 139 -5.09 9.81 -15.86
CA VAL A 139 -3.95 10.73 -15.72
C VAL A 139 -3.08 10.35 -14.54
N ILE A 140 -3.68 10.05 -13.38
CA ILE A 140 -2.94 9.57 -12.20
C ILE A 140 -2.19 8.28 -12.53
N MET A 141 -2.82 7.31 -13.18
CA MET A 141 -2.19 6.05 -13.59
C MET A 141 -0.97 6.32 -14.49
N ILE A 142 -1.12 7.17 -15.52
CA ILE A 142 -0.01 7.52 -16.42
C ILE A 142 1.14 8.17 -15.65
N CYS A 143 0.85 9.15 -14.80
CA CYS A 143 1.87 9.79 -13.96
C CYS A 143 2.58 8.77 -13.06
N VAL A 144 1.82 7.90 -12.39
CA VAL A 144 2.39 6.87 -11.52
C VAL A 144 3.28 5.89 -12.30
N VAL A 145 2.87 5.47 -13.49
CA VAL A 145 3.69 4.60 -14.35
C VAL A 145 4.95 5.32 -14.83
N LEU A 146 4.88 6.59 -15.19
CA LEU A 146 6.05 7.36 -15.64
C LEU A 146 7.08 7.58 -14.52
N PHE A 147 6.62 7.92 -13.30
CA PHE A 147 7.54 8.23 -12.19
C PHE A 147 7.98 7.01 -11.37
N TYR A 148 7.14 5.98 -11.28
CA TYR A 148 7.37 4.81 -10.44
C TYR A 148 7.41 3.49 -11.21
N GLY A 149 7.21 3.50 -12.54
CA GLY A 149 7.13 2.27 -13.34
C GLY A 149 8.38 1.39 -13.29
N THR A 150 9.55 2.01 -13.11
CA THR A 150 10.81 1.26 -12.93
C THR A 150 10.85 0.40 -11.68
N MET A 151 9.99 0.69 -10.68
CA MET A 151 9.84 -0.17 -9.50
C MET A 151 9.46 -1.61 -9.87
N ILE A 152 8.78 -1.83 -11.00
CA ILE A 152 8.34 -3.18 -11.39
C ILE A 152 9.49 -4.20 -11.43
N TRP A 153 10.70 -3.75 -11.71
CA TRP A 153 11.87 -4.61 -11.69
C TRP A 153 12.23 -5.12 -10.29
N GLY A 154 11.80 -4.41 -9.25
CA GLY A 154 11.98 -4.84 -7.85
C GLY A 154 11.18 -6.08 -7.46
N VAL A 155 10.22 -6.55 -8.29
CA VAL A 155 9.52 -7.83 -8.06
C VAL A 155 10.36 -9.05 -8.45
N LEU A 156 11.54 -8.82 -9.02
CA LEU A 156 12.47 -9.86 -9.42
C LEU A 156 13.60 -10.02 -8.39
N PRO A 157 14.16 -11.23 -8.22
CA PRO A 157 15.24 -11.51 -7.26
C PRO A 157 16.59 -10.97 -7.78
N GLN A 158 16.76 -9.65 -7.78
CA GLN A 158 17.94 -8.99 -8.37
C GLN A 158 18.96 -8.53 -7.34
N TYR A 159 18.53 -8.18 -6.14
CA TYR A 159 19.38 -7.53 -5.14
C TYR A 159 19.40 -8.31 -3.82
N PRO A 160 20.60 -8.70 -3.32
CA PRO A 160 20.74 -9.25 -1.97
C PRO A 160 20.19 -8.29 -0.92
N GLY A 161 19.51 -8.83 0.09
CA GLY A 161 18.93 -8.03 1.18
C GLY A 161 17.59 -7.36 0.87
N VAL A 162 17.09 -7.44 -0.37
CA VAL A 162 15.77 -6.94 -0.76
C VAL A 162 14.80 -8.11 -0.88
N SER A 163 13.68 -8.04 -0.16
CA SER A 163 12.61 -9.05 -0.25
C SER A 163 11.77 -8.81 -1.51
N TRP A 164 12.18 -9.42 -2.63
CA TRP A 164 11.39 -9.39 -3.87
C TRP A 164 10.00 -10.02 -3.67
N GLN A 165 9.87 -10.97 -2.74
CA GLN A 165 8.59 -11.57 -2.37
C GLN A 165 7.63 -10.53 -1.79
N ALA A 166 8.11 -9.68 -0.87
CA ALA A 166 7.30 -8.59 -0.34
C ALA A 166 6.80 -7.64 -1.44
N HIS A 167 7.67 -7.34 -2.42
CA HIS A 167 7.33 -6.51 -3.56
C HIS A 167 6.30 -7.18 -4.48
N LEU A 168 6.54 -8.42 -4.89
CA LEU A 168 5.66 -9.17 -5.78
C LEU A 168 4.27 -9.36 -5.14
N PHE A 169 4.24 -9.90 -3.93
CA PHE A 169 2.96 -10.16 -3.26
C PHE A 169 2.27 -8.88 -2.79
N GLY A 170 3.04 -7.83 -2.47
CA GLY A 170 2.49 -6.49 -2.26
C GLY A 170 1.78 -5.98 -3.50
N PHE A 171 2.44 -6.02 -4.66
CA PHE A 171 1.86 -5.65 -5.95
C PHE A 171 0.58 -6.46 -6.26
N ILE A 172 0.62 -7.79 -6.09
CA ILE A 172 -0.55 -8.66 -6.24
C ILE A 172 -1.68 -8.23 -5.29
N GLY A 173 -1.38 -7.96 -4.01
CA GLY A 173 -2.34 -7.46 -3.03
C GLY A 173 -3.01 -6.16 -3.47
N GLY A 174 -2.24 -5.26 -4.09
CA GLY A 174 -2.76 -4.05 -4.70
C GLY A 174 -3.74 -4.31 -5.85
N LEU A 175 -3.38 -5.21 -6.77
CA LEU A 175 -4.25 -5.64 -7.87
C LEU A 175 -5.55 -6.29 -7.34
N VAL A 176 -5.42 -7.21 -6.39
CA VAL A 176 -6.57 -7.88 -5.74
C VAL A 176 -7.51 -6.85 -5.12
N SER A 177 -6.98 -5.89 -4.36
CA SER A 177 -7.80 -4.87 -3.73
C SER A 177 -8.47 -3.94 -4.74
N ALA A 178 -7.78 -3.58 -5.82
CA ALA A 178 -8.35 -2.75 -6.89
C ALA A 178 -9.51 -3.46 -7.61
N TYR A 179 -9.40 -4.76 -7.82
CA TYR A 179 -10.43 -5.57 -8.47
C TYR A 179 -11.60 -5.86 -7.54
N ALA A 180 -11.34 -6.30 -6.30
CA ALA A 180 -12.35 -6.74 -5.35
C ALA A 180 -13.19 -5.58 -4.78
N LEU A 181 -12.62 -4.37 -4.67
CA LEU A 181 -13.35 -3.23 -4.12
C LEU A 181 -14.27 -2.61 -5.18
N PRO A 182 -15.55 -2.35 -4.86
CA PRO A 182 -16.52 -1.82 -5.82
C PRO A 182 -16.05 -0.50 -6.44
N ARG A 183 -16.49 -0.22 -7.66
CA ARG A 183 -16.24 1.06 -8.33
C ARG A 183 -16.75 2.21 -7.46
N ARG A 184 -16.09 3.37 -7.53
CA ARG A 184 -16.46 4.53 -6.72
C ARG A 184 -17.91 4.98 -6.96
N ASP A 185 -18.40 4.91 -8.20
CA ASP A 185 -19.76 5.30 -8.53
C ASP A 185 -20.79 4.28 -8.03
N ALA A 186 -20.50 2.98 -8.13
CA ALA A 186 -21.38 1.94 -7.59
C ALA A 186 -21.56 2.10 -6.07
N ARG A 187 -20.48 2.41 -5.35
CA ARG A 187 -20.56 2.69 -3.90
C ARG A 187 -21.34 3.97 -3.58
N ARG A 188 -21.22 5.02 -4.41
CA ARG A 188 -21.99 6.25 -4.24
C ARG A 188 -23.48 6.02 -4.45
N ALA A 189 -23.84 5.23 -5.46
CA ALA A 189 -25.24 4.86 -5.72
C ALA A 189 -25.83 4.02 -4.56
N GLN A 190 -25.06 3.14 -3.94
CA GLN A 190 -25.52 2.39 -2.75
C GLN A 190 -25.74 3.25 -1.51
N ILE A 191 -24.90 4.27 -1.30
CA ILE A 191 -25.01 5.18 -0.14
C ILE A 191 -26.08 6.25 -0.37
N ASN A 192 -26.29 6.65 -1.61
CA ASN A 192 -27.30 7.64 -2.01
C ASN A 192 -28.07 7.11 -3.25
N PRO A 193 -29.20 6.42 -3.04
CA PRO A 193 -29.99 5.82 -4.12
C PRO A 193 -30.47 6.79 -5.19
N GLY A 194 -30.49 8.10 -4.92
CA GLY A 194 -30.78 9.17 -5.89
C GLY A 194 -29.58 9.72 -6.66
N TYR A 195 -28.39 9.11 -6.50
CA TYR A 195 -27.19 9.55 -7.21
C TYR A 195 -27.18 9.01 -8.64
N GLU A 196 -27.71 9.77 -9.58
CA GLU A 196 -27.46 9.54 -11.03
C GLU A 196 -26.04 10.03 -11.33
N GLY A 197 -25.15 9.08 -11.66
CA GLY A 197 -23.78 9.39 -12.05
C GLY A 197 -23.80 10.39 -13.21
N GLY A 198 -23.10 11.52 -13.09
CA GLY A 198 -23.15 12.73 -13.91
C GLY A 198 -22.92 12.61 -15.44
N ALA A 199 -23.31 11.50 -16.05
CA ALA A 199 -23.28 11.26 -17.48
C ALA A 199 -24.68 11.33 -18.16
N GLN A 200 -25.80 11.40 -17.43
CA GLN A 200 -27.14 11.47 -17.99
C GLN A 200 -27.84 12.84 -17.83
N GLY A 201 -27.22 13.81 -17.18
CA GLY A 201 -27.83 15.15 -16.98
C GLY A 201 -27.84 16.06 -18.18
N ARG A 202 -27.60 15.62 -19.41
CA ARG A 202 -27.48 16.53 -20.58
C ARG A 202 -28.43 16.24 -21.74
N TYR A 203 -29.45 15.42 -21.57
CA TYR A 203 -30.36 15.10 -22.67
C TYR A 203 -31.85 15.23 -22.35
N TYR A 204 -32.29 16.13 -21.50
CA TYR A 204 -33.67 16.62 -21.48
C TYR A 204 -33.71 18.09 -21.08
N GLY A 205 -33.50 18.96 -22.05
CA GLY A 205 -33.74 20.37 -21.98
C GLY A 205 -34.23 20.81 -23.36
N ILE A 206 -35.53 20.75 -23.55
CA ILE A 206 -36.24 21.55 -24.58
C ILE A 206 -36.52 22.89 -23.95
#